data_edb359f000f663a1750dd5f6c9657cf8
#
_entry.id   edb359f000f663a1750dd5f6c9657cf8
#
_cell.length_a   1.000
_cell.length_b   1.000
_cell.length_c   1.000
_cell.angle_alpha   90.00
_cell.angle_beta   90.00
_cell.angle_gamma   90.00
#
_symmetry.space_group_name_H-M   'P 1'
#
loop_
_entity.id
_entity.type
_entity.pdbx_description
1 polymer ?
#
loop_
_entity_poly.entity_id
_entity_poly.type
_entity_poly.pdbx_seq_one_letter_code
_entity_poly.pdbx_strand_id
1 'polypeptide(L)'
;LERSGNVIAVFDVGTTGIRALLFNLEGSILGCSYEEYSTISEFPGQSEQVPEEWWEIACRTMQLALKSARVSPSDVAAVSVCTQRATVFPIDKNGKPLYRAITWMDTRISPSARKLKEKIGQRESLNKVLWIKDNLHSIFEQTFKFLFVDSYFYFKIAGVFASDFSNAFYGPFDVERLSWDEKLADEVEVPLDKWVDVYPSGKVIGEVTEEAARETGLRTGTPVVVGGGDQQCSCVGVGATKHGIAKVTTGTGTFVNALIDKPIYDPLGILFTLPHVLERKWVLEGVIPGTGSILKWFRDNFGHLEKKVASDIGVDAYNILEDEAETISPGSDGLLVIPLFNFGKGSIHNLSFAHSRRHLIRAIMECNGFGIRGILEVISGMGVAINELRADGGGVRSKLWRQIQADITGKRIAVPHIEEAGALGAAILASTGVKLFPSVEDAAEAMVKIVEVREPKEENKRIYDEMYPVFMKILLSSYSEVLGRT
;
A
#
# COMPACT_ATOMS: atom_id res chain seq x y z
N LEU A 1 20.02 -31.95 12.69
CA LEU A 1 19.00 -31.68 11.69
C LEU A 1 19.48 -30.49 10.88
N GLU A 2 20.11 -30.73 9.70
CA GLU A 2 20.39 -29.70 8.73
C GLU A 2 19.07 -29.02 8.34
N ARG A 3 18.92 -27.73 8.62
CA ARG A 3 17.79 -26.93 8.17
C ARG A 3 17.98 -26.72 6.66
N SER A 4 17.46 -27.66 5.87
CA SER A 4 17.17 -27.42 4.47
C SER A 4 16.02 -26.40 4.43
N GLY A 5 16.29 -25.16 4.03
CA GLY A 5 15.25 -24.15 3.87
C GLY A 5 15.77 -22.75 4.17
N ASN A 6 16.30 -22.09 3.14
CA ASN A 6 16.76 -20.69 3.20
C ASN A 6 15.95 -19.79 2.25
N VAL A 7 14.80 -20.26 1.79
CA VAL A 7 13.93 -19.53 0.84
C VAL A 7 12.61 -19.21 1.51
N ILE A 8 12.16 -17.98 1.37
CA ILE A 8 10.83 -17.55 1.80
C ILE A 8 9.96 -17.34 0.56
N ALA A 9 8.80 -18.00 0.53
CA ALA A 9 7.80 -17.81 -0.51
C ALA A 9 6.77 -16.76 -0.08
N VAL A 10 6.41 -15.85 -0.98
CA VAL A 10 5.43 -14.80 -0.72
C VAL A 10 4.43 -14.73 -1.86
N PHE A 11 3.14 -14.66 -1.52
CA PHE A 11 2.09 -14.19 -2.40
C PHE A 11 1.86 -12.70 -2.14
N ASP A 12 2.11 -11.88 -3.15
CA ASP A 12 1.79 -10.46 -3.14
C ASP A 12 0.53 -10.22 -3.98
N VAL A 13 -0.58 -9.98 -3.29
CA VAL A 13 -1.92 -9.86 -3.88
C VAL A 13 -2.30 -8.39 -3.95
N GLY A 14 -1.89 -7.74 -5.03
CA GLY A 14 -2.16 -6.33 -5.28
C GLY A 14 -3.55 -6.09 -5.86
N THR A 15 -3.85 -4.85 -6.24
CA THR A 15 -5.16 -4.47 -6.81
C THR A 15 -5.37 -5.00 -8.23
N THR A 16 -4.30 -5.13 -9.02
CA THR A 16 -4.37 -5.45 -10.45
C THR A 16 -3.89 -6.84 -10.81
N GLY A 17 -3.25 -7.53 -9.87
CA GLY A 17 -2.69 -8.86 -10.13
C GLY A 17 -1.97 -9.44 -8.93
N ILE A 18 -1.50 -10.67 -9.09
CA ILE A 18 -0.78 -11.43 -8.07
C ILE A 18 0.63 -11.68 -8.54
N ARG A 19 1.58 -11.45 -7.63
CA ARG A 19 2.96 -11.93 -7.75
C ARG A 19 3.21 -13.06 -6.78
N ALA A 20 3.85 -14.12 -7.25
CA ALA A 20 4.52 -15.09 -6.40
C ALA A 20 6.02 -14.82 -6.45
N LEU A 21 6.63 -14.64 -5.28
CA LEU A 21 8.05 -14.31 -5.15
C LEU A 21 8.75 -15.30 -4.22
N LEU A 22 9.99 -15.60 -4.54
CA LEU A 22 10.89 -16.40 -3.72
C LEU A 22 12.08 -15.55 -3.33
N PHE A 23 12.31 -15.39 -2.03
CA PHE A 23 13.41 -14.59 -1.48
C PHE A 23 14.43 -15.48 -0.80
N ASN A 24 15.72 -15.13 -0.97
CA ASN A 24 16.77 -15.65 -0.09
C ASN A 24 16.85 -14.79 1.19
N LEU A 25 17.71 -15.20 2.13
CA LEU A 25 17.87 -14.49 3.40
C LEU A 25 18.72 -13.19 3.30
N GLU A 26 19.24 -12.88 2.12
CA GLU A 26 19.87 -11.61 1.79
C GLU A 26 18.90 -10.61 1.13
N GLY A 27 17.61 -10.98 1.01
CA GLY A 27 16.54 -10.14 0.44
C GLY A 27 16.54 -10.11 -1.09
N SER A 28 17.31 -10.96 -1.76
CA SER A 28 17.30 -11.03 -3.22
C SER A 28 16.16 -11.91 -3.72
N ILE A 29 15.52 -11.52 -4.81
CA ILE A 29 14.49 -12.31 -5.50
C ILE A 29 15.18 -13.41 -6.29
N LEU A 30 14.92 -14.67 -5.95
CA LEU A 30 15.39 -15.86 -6.66
C LEU A 30 14.48 -16.21 -7.83
N GLY A 31 13.18 -16.00 -7.67
CA GLY A 31 12.16 -16.23 -8.69
C GLY A 31 10.95 -15.37 -8.47
N CYS A 32 10.35 -14.95 -9.57
CA CYS A 32 9.15 -14.14 -9.57
C CYS A 32 8.26 -14.53 -10.76
N SER A 33 6.95 -14.55 -10.54
CA SER A 33 5.98 -14.65 -11.62
C SER A 33 4.80 -13.74 -11.27
N TYR A 34 4.24 -13.07 -12.28
CA TYR A 34 3.14 -12.12 -12.15
C TYR A 34 2.06 -12.42 -13.16
N GLU A 35 0.81 -12.33 -12.75
CA GLU A 35 -0.35 -12.43 -13.62
C GLU A 35 -1.45 -11.45 -13.16
N GLU A 36 -2.10 -10.80 -14.11
CA GLU A 36 -3.18 -9.84 -13.85
C GLU A 36 -4.54 -10.55 -13.76
N TYR A 37 -5.49 -9.93 -13.05
CA TYR A 37 -6.88 -10.31 -13.01
C TYR A 37 -7.79 -9.10 -13.22
N SER A 38 -9.04 -9.39 -13.56
CA SER A 38 -10.01 -8.37 -13.93
C SER A 38 -10.67 -7.72 -12.71
N THR A 39 -10.92 -6.42 -12.79
CA THR A 39 -11.83 -5.71 -11.90
C THR A 39 -13.13 -5.42 -12.62
N ILE A 40 -14.25 -5.78 -12.01
CA ILE A 40 -15.59 -5.60 -12.54
C ILE A 40 -16.13 -4.25 -12.08
N SER A 41 -16.54 -3.41 -13.04
CA SER A 41 -17.06 -2.05 -12.82
C SER A 41 -18.19 -1.78 -13.80
N GLU A 42 -19.31 -2.47 -13.65
CA GLU A 42 -20.47 -2.38 -14.53
C GLU A 42 -21.34 -1.15 -14.25
N PHE A 43 -21.25 -0.59 -13.03
CA PHE A 43 -22.02 0.57 -12.58
C PHE A 43 -21.13 1.60 -11.90
N PRO A 44 -21.53 2.89 -11.90
CA PRO A 44 -20.80 3.93 -11.18
C PRO A 44 -20.56 3.56 -9.71
N GLY A 45 -19.32 3.64 -9.27
CA GLY A 45 -18.91 3.36 -7.90
C GLY A 45 -18.66 1.88 -7.59
N GLN A 46 -19.01 0.97 -8.48
CA GLN A 46 -18.74 -0.46 -8.32
C GLN A 46 -17.27 -0.78 -8.63
N SER A 47 -16.65 -1.56 -7.75
CA SER A 47 -15.34 -2.17 -7.98
C SER A 47 -15.28 -3.52 -7.28
N GLU A 48 -15.35 -4.60 -8.06
CA GLU A 48 -15.47 -5.97 -7.55
C GLU A 48 -14.49 -6.90 -8.25
N GLN A 49 -14.09 -7.98 -7.57
CA GLN A 49 -13.17 -9.00 -8.07
C GLN A 49 -13.68 -10.39 -7.71
N VAL A 50 -13.21 -11.42 -8.43
CA VAL A 50 -13.59 -12.82 -8.23
C VAL A 50 -12.53 -13.53 -7.39
N PRO A 51 -12.82 -13.92 -6.12
CA PRO A 51 -11.82 -14.53 -5.25
C PRO A 51 -11.24 -15.85 -5.76
N GLU A 52 -12.04 -16.65 -6.47
CA GLU A 52 -11.59 -17.92 -7.05
C GLU A 52 -10.49 -17.69 -8.10
N GLU A 53 -10.60 -16.63 -8.91
CA GLU A 53 -9.59 -16.26 -9.90
C GLU A 53 -8.26 -15.91 -9.21
N TRP A 54 -8.28 -15.26 -8.04
CA TRP A 54 -7.08 -15.00 -7.28
C TRP A 54 -6.30 -16.26 -6.92
N TRP A 55 -7.03 -17.30 -6.45
CA TRP A 55 -6.37 -18.54 -6.06
C TRP A 55 -5.80 -19.30 -7.24
N GLU A 56 -6.52 -19.37 -8.36
CA GLU A 56 -6.05 -19.98 -9.59
C GLU A 56 -4.76 -19.32 -10.10
N ILE A 57 -4.73 -17.98 -10.11
CA ILE A 57 -3.56 -17.21 -10.51
C ILE A 57 -2.40 -17.43 -9.52
N ALA A 58 -2.67 -17.41 -8.22
CA ALA A 58 -1.68 -17.65 -7.19
C ALA A 58 -1.01 -19.03 -7.36
N CYS A 59 -1.78 -20.06 -7.63
CA CYS A 59 -1.26 -21.40 -7.89
C CYS A 59 -0.32 -21.43 -9.11
N ARG A 60 -0.77 -20.85 -10.25
CA ARG A 60 0.04 -20.79 -11.46
C ARG A 60 1.32 -19.98 -11.27
N THR A 61 1.22 -18.81 -10.66
CA THR A 61 2.37 -17.93 -10.45
C THR A 61 3.38 -18.54 -9.49
N MET A 62 2.96 -19.24 -8.42
CA MET A 62 3.88 -19.92 -7.50
C MET A 62 4.62 -21.08 -8.18
N GLN A 63 3.92 -21.91 -8.94
CA GLN A 63 4.54 -22.99 -9.72
C GLN A 63 5.60 -22.44 -10.70
N LEU A 64 5.28 -21.34 -11.38
CA LEU A 64 6.20 -20.69 -12.32
C LEU A 64 7.40 -20.06 -11.60
N ALA A 65 7.20 -19.43 -10.45
CA ALA A 65 8.29 -18.87 -9.65
C ALA A 65 9.27 -19.95 -9.18
N LEU A 66 8.76 -21.06 -8.60
CA LEU A 66 9.57 -22.20 -8.19
C LEU A 66 10.37 -22.79 -9.35
N LYS A 67 9.72 -22.99 -10.49
CA LYS A 67 10.34 -23.54 -11.71
C LYS A 67 11.42 -22.61 -12.27
N SER A 68 11.14 -21.32 -12.39
CA SER A 68 12.08 -20.34 -12.95
C SER A 68 13.31 -20.16 -12.07
N ALA A 69 13.14 -20.17 -10.77
CA ALA A 69 14.21 -20.09 -9.78
C ALA A 69 14.99 -21.41 -9.64
N ARG A 70 14.47 -22.53 -10.13
CA ARG A 70 14.98 -23.88 -9.85
C ARG A 70 15.10 -24.18 -8.35
N VAL A 71 14.18 -23.62 -7.56
CA VAL A 71 14.11 -23.84 -6.12
C VAL A 71 13.29 -25.11 -5.86
N SER A 72 13.86 -26.01 -5.05
CA SER A 72 13.11 -27.18 -4.59
C SER A 72 12.04 -26.75 -3.58
N PRO A 73 10.81 -27.30 -3.63
CA PRO A 73 9.81 -27.06 -2.58
C PRO A 73 10.30 -27.35 -1.15
N SER A 74 11.31 -28.24 -1.01
CA SER A 74 11.96 -28.54 0.28
C SER A 74 12.84 -27.41 0.81
N ASP A 75 13.28 -26.48 -0.06
CA ASP A 75 14.12 -25.35 0.32
C ASP A 75 13.30 -24.17 0.84
N VAL A 76 11.96 -24.22 0.67
CA VAL A 76 11.05 -23.19 1.18
C VAL A 76 10.83 -23.39 2.68
N ALA A 77 11.33 -22.47 3.48
CA ALA A 77 11.27 -22.49 4.93
C ALA A 77 9.91 -22.01 5.47
N ALA A 78 9.27 -21.06 4.78
CA ALA A 78 7.96 -20.52 5.15
C ALA A 78 7.28 -19.90 3.94
N VAL A 79 5.94 -19.77 4.03
CA VAL A 79 5.12 -19.00 3.11
C VAL A 79 4.37 -17.90 3.85
N SER A 80 4.26 -16.72 3.23
CA SER A 80 3.50 -15.58 3.77
C SER A 80 2.72 -14.86 2.66
N VAL A 81 1.87 -13.91 3.07
CA VAL A 81 0.98 -13.19 2.15
C VAL A 81 1.06 -11.69 2.43
N CYS A 82 1.27 -10.88 1.38
CA CYS A 82 1.13 -9.43 1.39
C CYS A 82 -0.10 -9.08 0.56
N THR A 83 -0.99 -8.20 1.02
CA THR A 83 -2.26 -7.99 0.33
C THR A 83 -2.68 -6.54 0.24
N GLN A 84 -3.44 -6.19 -0.81
CA GLN A 84 -4.26 -4.99 -0.83
C GLN A 84 -5.20 -4.97 0.38
N ARG A 85 -5.42 -3.78 0.95
CA ARG A 85 -6.23 -3.58 2.16
C ARG A 85 -7.69 -3.24 1.83
N ALA A 86 -8.56 -3.29 2.83
CA ALA A 86 -9.94 -2.82 2.76
C ALA A 86 -10.82 -3.49 1.67
N THR A 87 -10.47 -4.70 1.26
CA THR A 87 -11.25 -5.55 0.35
C THR A 87 -11.89 -6.66 1.16
N VAL A 88 -13.20 -6.92 0.97
CA VAL A 88 -13.97 -7.87 1.79
C VAL A 88 -15.04 -8.58 0.98
N PHE A 89 -15.34 -9.83 1.35
CA PHE A 89 -16.41 -10.63 0.74
C PHE A 89 -16.94 -11.71 1.68
N PRO A 90 -18.22 -12.13 1.50
CA PRO A 90 -18.86 -13.17 2.31
C PRO A 90 -18.57 -14.57 1.77
N ILE A 91 -18.42 -15.54 2.67
CA ILE A 91 -18.31 -16.98 2.34
C ILE A 91 -19.36 -17.80 3.08
N ASP A 92 -19.65 -19.00 2.55
CA ASP A 92 -20.41 -20.04 3.24
C ASP A 92 -19.53 -20.89 4.18
N LYS A 93 -20.14 -21.88 4.84
CA LYS A 93 -19.45 -22.79 5.78
C LYS A 93 -18.37 -23.67 5.13
N ASN A 94 -18.42 -23.83 3.82
CA ASN A 94 -17.45 -24.59 3.05
C ASN A 94 -16.31 -23.73 2.51
N GLY A 95 -16.30 -22.43 2.83
CA GLY A 95 -15.32 -21.48 2.32
C GLY A 95 -15.59 -20.96 0.90
N LYS A 96 -16.80 -21.27 0.34
CA LYS A 96 -17.17 -20.81 -0.99
C LYS A 96 -17.66 -19.36 -0.93
N PRO A 97 -17.15 -18.46 -1.80
CA PRO A 97 -17.66 -17.11 -1.93
C PRO A 97 -19.16 -17.09 -2.26
N LEU A 98 -19.93 -16.33 -1.49
CA LEU A 98 -21.36 -16.09 -1.72
C LEU A 98 -21.59 -14.84 -2.59
N TYR A 99 -20.60 -13.98 -2.66
CA TYR A 99 -20.57 -12.77 -3.48
C TYR A 99 -19.14 -12.44 -3.88
N ARG A 100 -18.99 -11.60 -4.91
CA ARG A 100 -17.70 -11.07 -5.34
C ARG A 100 -17.01 -10.26 -4.22
N ALA A 101 -15.72 -10.19 -4.23
CA ALA A 101 -14.97 -9.33 -3.32
C ALA A 101 -15.17 -7.86 -3.69
N ILE A 102 -15.67 -7.07 -2.74
CA ILE A 102 -15.85 -5.63 -2.90
C ILE A 102 -14.53 -4.97 -2.53
N THR A 103 -13.87 -4.35 -3.52
CA THR A 103 -12.51 -3.83 -3.36
C THR A 103 -12.46 -2.50 -2.64
N TRP A 104 -11.28 -2.09 -2.22
CA TRP A 104 -11.04 -0.78 -1.59
C TRP A 104 -11.43 0.41 -2.49
N MET A 105 -11.45 0.23 -3.82
CA MET A 105 -11.85 1.26 -4.79
C MET A 105 -13.36 1.42 -4.91
N ASP A 106 -14.16 0.52 -4.33
CA ASP A 106 -15.61 0.59 -4.37
C ASP A 106 -16.12 1.75 -3.52
N THR A 107 -16.89 2.65 -4.13
CA THR A 107 -17.41 3.87 -3.47
C THR A 107 -18.89 3.80 -3.14
N ARG A 108 -19.53 2.64 -3.30
CA ARG A 108 -20.93 2.45 -2.92
C ARG A 108 -21.09 2.55 -1.40
N ILE A 109 -22.03 3.36 -0.96
CA ILE A 109 -22.34 3.57 0.47
C ILE A 109 -23.81 3.29 0.71
N SER A 110 -24.11 2.41 1.65
CA SER A 110 -25.48 2.10 2.05
C SER A 110 -26.10 3.17 2.95
N PRO A 111 -27.44 3.20 3.08
CA PRO A 111 -28.13 4.07 4.05
C PRO A 111 -27.64 3.84 5.49
N SER A 112 -27.43 2.59 5.91
CA SER A 112 -26.92 2.24 7.24
C SER A 112 -25.51 2.78 7.46
N ALA A 113 -24.60 2.62 6.49
CA ALA A 113 -23.25 3.16 6.57
C ALA A 113 -23.23 4.71 6.66
N ARG A 114 -24.14 5.39 5.93
CA ARG A 114 -24.26 6.86 6.03
C ARG A 114 -24.68 7.33 7.42
N LYS A 115 -25.64 6.64 8.06
CA LYS A 115 -26.11 6.97 9.41
C LYS A 115 -25.02 6.75 10.46
N LEU A 116 -24.15 5.78 10.24
CA LEU A 116 -23.11 5.37 11.17
C LEU A 116 -21.72 5.94 10.81
N LYS A 117 -21.64 6.89 9.85
CA LYS A 117 -20.38 7.39 9.28
C LYS A 117 -19.36 7.83 10.33
N GLU A 118 -19.80 8.56 11.36
CA GLU A 118 -18.92 9.05 12.43
C GLU A 118 -18.35 7.90 13.29
N LYS A 119 -19.14 6.84 13.50
CA LYS A 119 -18.74 5.66 14.29
C LYS A 119 -17.83 4.71 13.49
N ILE A 120 -18.17 4.48 12.23
CA ILE A 120 -17.42 3.62 11.32
C ILE A 120 -16.07 4.27 10.98
N GLY A 121 -16.05 5.59 10.79
CA GLY A 121 -14.85 6.34 10.42
C GLY A 121 -14.23 5.79 9.12
N GLN A 122 -12.99 5.31 9.22
CA GLN A 122 -12.18 4.82 8.09
C GLN A 122 -12.26 3.29 7.88
N ARG A 123 -13.23 2.62 8.50
CA ARG A 123 -13.39 1.17 8.41
C ARG A 123 -14.14 0.79 7.13
N GLU A 124 -13.44 0.89 6.01
CA GLU A 124 -14.02 0.76 4.68
C GLU A 124 -14.61 -0.63 4.39
N SER A 125 -14.02 -1.71 4.92
CA SER A 125 -14.62 -3.03 4.77
C SER A 125 -15.94 -3.15 5.53
N LEU A 126 -16.05 -2.49 6.69
CA LEU A 126 -17.30 -2.45 7.43
C LEU A 126 -18.40 -1.71 6.64
N ASN A 127 -18.07 -0.62 5.93
CA ASN A 127 -19.00 0.05 5.02
C ASN A 127 -19.54 -0.91 3.95
N LYS A 128 -18.66 -1.76 3.38
CA LYS A 128 -19.02 -2.74 2.35
C LYS A 128 -19.88 -3.88 2.91
N VAL A 129 -19.59 -4.32 4.12
CA VAL A 129 -20.41 -5.33 4.82
C VAL A 129 -21.82 -4.78 5.09
N LEU A 130 -21.94 -3.52 5.50
CA LEU A 130 -23.24 -2.87 5.65
C LEU A 130 -23.96 -2.70 4.31
N TRP A 131 -23.23 -2.46 3.23
CA TRP A 131 -23.82 -2.42 1.90
C TRP A 131 -24.39 -3.80 1.51
N ILE A 132 -23.68 -4.90 1.80
CA ILE A 132 -24.17 -6.28 1.61
C ILE A 132 -25.42 -6.52 2.47
N LYS A 133 -25.39 -6.13 3.75
CA LYS A 133 -26.52 -6.26 4.69
C LYS A 133 -27.78 -5.57 4.16
N ASP A 134 -27.65 -4.32 3.67
CA ASP A 134 -28.77 -3.51 3.22
C ASP A 134 -29.31 -3.94 1.83
N ASN A 135 -28.43 -4.37 0.91
CA ASN A 135 -28.82 -4.61 -0.48
C ASN A 135 -28.90 -6.09 -0.85
N LEU A 136 -28.22 -6.97 -0.10
CA LEU A 136 -28.12 -8.41 -0.36
C LEU A 136 -28.44 -9.22 0.92
N HIS A 137 -29.56 -8.91 1.55
CA HIS A 137 -29.95 -9.43 2.87
C HIS A 137 -29.87 -10.98 2.94
N SER A 138 -30.34 -11.70 1.91
CA SER A 138 -30.25 -13.17 1.87
C SER A 138 -28.81 -13.67 1.89
N ILE A 139 -27.87 -12.95 1.25
CA ILE A 139 -26.43 -13.29 1.28
C ILE A 139 -25.87 -13.01 2.67
N PHE A 140 -26.22 -11.86 3.26
CA PHE A 140 -25.78 -11.52 4.60
C PHE A 140 -26.19 -12.58 5.64
N GLU A 141 -27.44 -13.06 5.60
CA GLU A 141 -27.93 -14.11 6.49
C GLU A 141 -27.21 -15.45 6.28
N GLN A 142 -26.92 -15.83 5.03
CA GLN A 142 -26.19 -17.05 4.69
C GLN A 142 -24.70 -16.97 4.97
N THR A 143 -24.16 -15.76 5.22
CA THR A 143 -22.72 -15.56 5.43
C THR A 143 -22.26 -16.26 6.70
N PHE A 144 -21.33 -17.18 6.53
CA PHE A 144 -20.62 -17.82 7.64
C PHE A 144 -19.51 -16.88 8.16
N LYS A 145 -18.65 -16.37 7.26
CA LYS A 145 -17.57 -15.41 7.58
C LYS A 145 -17.47 -14.34 6.48
N PHE A 146 -17.08 -13.13 6.89
CA PHE A 146 -16.53 -12.13 6.00
C PHE A 146 -15.01 -12.30 5.96
N LEU A 147 -14.44 -12.49 4.78
CA LEU A 147 -13.01 -12.63 4.58
C LEU A 147 -12.41 -11.36 4.00
N PHE A 148 -11.22 -11.01 4.48
CA PHE A 148 -10.30 -10.13 3.78
C PHE A 148 -9.49 -10.92 2.75
N VAL A 149 -8.66 -10.25 1.96
CA VAL A 149 -7.84 -10.94 0.95
C VAL A 149 -6.86 -11.92 1.59
N ASP A 150 -6.13 -11.50 2.62
CA ASP A 150 -5.20 -12.35 3.37
C ASP A 150 -5.91 -13.56 4.00
N SER A 151 -7.11 -13.35 4.55
CA SER A 151 -7.90 -14.42 5.19
C SER A 151 -8.26 -15.52 4.20
N TYR A 152 -8.58 -15.15 2.96
CA TYR A 152 -8.85 -16.12 1.91
C TYR A 152 -7.62 -16.95 1.56
N PHE A 153 -6.47 -16.31 1.46
CA PHE A 153 -5.21 -17.00 1.19
C PHE A 153 -4.80 -17.92 2.34
N TYR A 154 -4.94 -17.49 3.61
CA TYR A 154 -4.66 -18.37 4.74
C TYR A 154 -5.62 -19.57 4.79
N PHE A 155 -6.89 -19.36 4.48
CA PHE A 155 -7.84 -20.47 4.35
C PHE A 155 -7.44 -21.43 3.22
N LYS A 156 -7.10 -20.93 2.04
CA LYS A 156 -6.70 -21.77 0.90
C LYS A 156 -5.38 -22.51 1.13
N ILE A 157 -4.41 -21.88 1.81
CA ILE A 157 -3.09 -22.48 2.02
C ILE A 157 -3.07 -23.44 3.22
N ALA A 158 -3.72 -23.06 4.33
CA ALA A 158 -3.61 -23.75 5.63
C ALA A 158 -4.93 -24.19 6.23
N GLY A 159 -6.08 -23.90 5.62
CA GLY A 159 -7.40 -24.20 6.16
C GLY A 159 -7.80 -23.35 7.37
N VAL A 160 -7.15 -22.19 7.60
CA VAL A 160 -7.32 -21.33 8.77
C VAL A 160 -7.99 -20.02 8.40
N PHE A 161 -9.06 -19.66 9.10
CA PHE A 161 -9.71 -18.36 8.97
C PHE A 161 -9.01 -17.33 9.87
N ALA A 162 -8.01 -16.67 9.35
CA ALA A 162 -7.17 -15.71 10.06
C ALA A 162 -6.98 -14.42 9.28
N SER A 163 -6.69 -13.31 9.98
CA SER A 163 -6.21 -12.06 9.39
C SER A 163 -5.17 -11.41 10.30
N ASP A 164 -4.39 -10.48 9.74
CA ASP A 164 -3.52 -9.61 10.52
C ASP A 164 -4.24 -8.35 11.02
N PHE A 165 -3.62 -7.63 11.95
CA PHE A 165 -4.22 -6.41 12.51
C PHE A 165 -4.38 -5.29 11.48
N SER A 166 -3.48 -5.17 10.50
CA SER A 166 -3.52 -4.09 9.50
C SER A 166 -4.66 -4.26 8.49
N ASN A 167 -5.05 -5.47 8.15
CA ASN A 167 -6.24 -5.78 7.36
C ASN A 167 -7.51 -5.76 8.21
N ALA A 168 -7.47 -6.33 9.42
CA ALA A 168 -8.61 -6.36 10.35
C ALA A 168 -9.09 -4.97 10.75
N PHE A 169 -8.20 -3.96 10.76
CA PHE A 169 -8.54 -2.55 11.03
C PHE A 169 -9.74 -2.06 10.23
N TYR A 170 -9.94 -2.53 9.02
CA TYR A 170 -11.03 -2.08 8.16
C TYR A 170 -12.40 -2.73 8.49
N GLY A 171 -12.43 -3.71 9.41
CA GLY A 171 -13.61 -4.25 10.06
C GLY A 171 -13.95 -3.55 11.38
N PRO A 172 -14.79 -4.15 12.26
CA PRO A 172 -15.07 -3.61 13.59
C PRO A 172 -13.90 -3.89 14.55
N PHE A 173 -12.82 -3.14 14.44
CA PHE A 173 -11.54 -3.37 15.12
C PHE A 173 -11.17 -2.23 16.07
N ASP A 174 -10.74 -2.58 17.28
CA ASP A 174 -10.20 -1.65 18.27
C ASP A 174 -8.69 -1.49 18.06
N VAL A 175 -8.30 -0.31 17.62
CA VAL A 175 -6.90 0.03 17.27
C VAL A 175 -6.00 0.02 18.52
N GLU A 176 -6.52 0.38 19.69
CA GLU A 176 -5.73 0.45 20.92
C GLU A 176 -5.50 -0.93 21.54
N ARG A 177 -6.54 -1.78 21.51
CA ARG A 177 -6.50 -3.13 22.08
C ARG A 177 -5.94 -4.17 21.11
N LEU A 178 -5.87 -3.84 19.81
CA LEU A 178 -5.48 -4.75 18.73
C LEU A 178 -6.36 -6.02 18.73
N SER A 179 -7.67 -5.83 18.83
CA SER A 179 -8.69 -6.89 18.87
C SER A 179 -9.98 -6.42 18.24
N TRP A 180 -10.93 -7.32 18.03
CA TRP A 180 -12.28 -6.93 17.61
C TRP A 180 -12.95 -6.03 18.66
N ASP A 181 -13.73 -5.05 18.20
CA ASP A 181 -14.53 -4.11 18.99
C ASP A 181 -15.97 -4.62 19.09
N GLU A 182 -16.31 -5.28 20.21
CA GLU A 182 -17.65 -5.80 20.47
C GLU A 182 -18.71 -4.69 20.42
N LYS A 183 -18.40 -3.53 21.01
CA LYS A 183 -19.33 -2.41 21.03
C LYS A 183 -19.66 -1.88 19.65
N LEU A 184 -18.65 -1.72 18.80
CA LEU A 184 -18.85 -1.30 17.42
C LEU A 184 -19.62 -2.35 16.63
N ALA A 185 -19.31 -3.64 16.81
CA ALA A 185 -19.99 -4.75 16.15
C ALA A 185 -21.48 -4.77 16.51
N ASP A 186 -21.83 -4.57 17.77
CA ASP A 186 -23.21 -4.47 18.24
C ASP A 186 -23.92 -3.23 17.66
N GLU A 187 -23.26 -2.07 17.66
CA GLU A 187 -23.82 -0.83 17.12
C GLU A 187 -24.12 -0.88 15.62
N VAL A 188 -23.31 -1.61 14.84
CA VAL A 188 -23.51 -1.81 13.40
C VAL A 188 -24.35 -3.06 13.10
N GLU A 189 -24.69 -3.82 14.14
CA GLU A 189 -25.44 -5.08 14.06
C GLU A 189 -24.81 -6.09 13.06
N VAL A 190 -23.49 -6.24 13.15
CA VAL A 190 -22.71 -7.25 12.43
C VAL A 190 -21.97 -8.10 13.45
N PRO A 191 -22.48 -9.28 13.80
CA PRO A 191 -21.93 -10.15 14.85
C PRO A 191 -20.45 -10.49 14.63
N LEU A 192 -19.68 -10.55 15.74
CA LEU A 192 -18.24 -10.85 15.67
C LEU A 192 -17.94 -12.26 15.20
N ASP A 193 -18.86 -13.21 15.38
CA ASP A 193 -18.72 -14.57 14.88
C ASP A 193 -18.72 -14.66 13.34
N LYS A 194 -19.16 -13.60 12.64
CA LYS A 194 -19.03 -13.48 11.18
C LYS A 194 -17.65 -12.98 10.72
N TRP A 195 -16.74 -12.63 11.64
CA TRP A 195 -15.39 -12.23 11.31
C TRP A 195 -14.39 -13.35 11.60
N VAL A 196 -13.20 -13.26 11.05
CA VAL A 196 -12.11 -14.22 11.22
C VAL A 196 -11.33 -13.95 12.52
N ASP A 197 -10.52 -14.90 12.97
CA ASP A 197 -9.59 -14.66 14.06
C ASP A 197 -8.47 -13.71 13.63
N VAL A 198 -7.97 -12.88 14.57
CA VAL A 198 -6.90 -11.90 14.26
C VAL A 198 -5.62 -12.25 15.00
N TYR A 199 -4.51 -12.09 14.31
CA TYR A 199 -3.19 -12.45 14.82
C TYR A 199 -2.16 -11.36 14.51
N PRO A 200 -1.12 -11.21 15.34
CA PRO A 200 0.01 -10.37 15.00
C PRO A 200 0.76 -10.93 13.78
N SER A 201 1.26 -10.05 12.93
CA SER A 201 2.14 -10.41 11.82
C SER A 201 3.39 -11.13 12.32
N GLY A 202 3.94 -12.03 11.54
CA GLY A 202 5.05 -12.89 11.96
C GLY A 202 4.64 -14.16 12.73
N LYS A 203 3.37 -14.31 13.12
CA LYS A 203 2.90 -15.52 13.79
C LYS A 203 2.70 -16.67 12.82
N VAL A 204 3.22 -17.86 13.15
CA VAL A 204 2.88 -19.11 12.46
C VAL A 204 1.47 -19.51 12.86
N ILE A 205 0.57 -19.68 11.86
CA ILE A 205 -0.86 -19.99 12.06
C ILE A 205 -1.27 -21.36 11.54
N GLY A 206 -0.38 -22.06 10.86
CA GLY A 206 -0.65 -23.37 10.28
C GLY A 206 0.48 -23.80 9.36
N GLU A 207 0.19 -24.81 8.55
CA GLU A 207 1.11 -25.39 7.59
C GLU A 207 0.41 -25.56 6.24
N VAL A 208 1.17 -25.56 5.16
CA VAL A 208 0.65 -25.84 3.81
C VAL A 208 -0.01 -27.22 3.80
N THR A 209 -1.30 -27.27 3.46
CA THR A 209 -2.07 -28.51 3.37
C THR A 209 -1.65 -29.36 2.15
N GLU A 210 -2.04 -30.65 2.12
CA GLU A 210 -1.80 -31.51 0.95
C GLU A 210 -2.48 -30.98 -0.31
N GLU A 211 -3.67 -30.38 -0.17
CA GLU A 211 -4.42 -29.79 -1.29
C GLU A 211 -3.66 -28.58 -1.84
N ALA A 212 -3.30 -27.61 -0.97
CA ALA A 212 -2.54 -26.45 -1.38
C ALA A 212 -1.17 -26.80 -1.96
N ALA A 213 -0.50 -27.83 -1.42
CA ALA A 213 0.77 -28.32 -1.96
C ALA A 213 0.63 -28.83 -3.39
N ARG A 214 -0.41 -29.59 -3.70
CA ARG A 214 -0.69 -30.08 -5.07
C ARG A 214 -0.99 -28.95 -6.04
N GLU A 215 -1.68 -27.91 -5.59
CA GLU A 215 -2.09 -26.77 -6.44
C GLU A 215 -0.98 -25.77 -6.64
N THR A 216 -0.19 -25.47 -5.62
CA THR A 216 0.86 -24.43 -5.66
C THR A 216 2.24 -24.93 -6.01
N GLY A 217 2.51 -26.23 -5.83
CA GLY A 217 3.84 -26.83 -5.92
C GLY A 217 4.70 -26.63 -4.67
N LEU A 218 4.18 -26.02 -3.62
CA LEU A 218 4.84 -25.91 -2.31
C LEU A 218 4.85 -27.29 -1.63
N ARG A 219 5.69 -27.47 -0.60
CA ARG A 219 5.75 -28.71 0.18
C ARG A 219 4.68 -28.71 1.28
N THR A 220 3.94 -29.81 1.42
CA THR A 220 3.07 -30.06 2.58
C THR A 220 3.86 -29.92 3.87
N GLY A 221 3.29 -29.25 4.87
CA GLY A 221 3.92 -29.00 6.15
C GLY A 221 4.86 -27.80 6.18
N THR A 222 4.98 -27.02 5.07
CA THR A 222 5.68 -25.73 5.10
C THR A 222 4.91 -24.75 5.99
N PRO A 223 5.57 -24.10 6.99
CA PRO A 223 4.92 -23.14 7.85
C PRO A 223 4.26 -21.99 7.11
N VAL A 224 3.03 -21.62 7.51
CA VAL A 224 2.28 -20.47 7.02
C VAL A 224 2.35 -19.36 8.06
N VAL A 225 2.90 -18.23 7.69
CA VAL A 225 3.18 -17.11 8.59
C VAL A 225 2.31 -15.92 8.20
N VAL A 226 1.70 -15.28 9.20
CA VAL A 226 0.90 -14.06 9.01
C VAL A 226 1.78 -12.94 8.48
N GLY A 227 1.44 -12.41 7.32
CA GLY A 227 2.05 -11.22 6.72
C GLY A 227 1.29 -9.96 7.11
N GLY A 228 0.73 -9.24 6.12
CA GLY A 228 -0.06 -8.05 6.40
C GLY A 228 -0.45 -7.26 5.16
N GLY A 229 -1.05 -6.09 5.38
CA GLY A 229 -1.41 -5.16 4.33
C GLY A 229 -0.18 -4.59 3.63
N ASP A 230 -0.32 -4.32 2.34
CA ASP A 230 0.73 -3.88 1.42
C ASP A 230 1.54 -2.67 1.95
N GLN A 231 0.86 -1.64 2.46
CA GLN A 231 1.50 -0.44 2.95
C GLN A 231 2.33 -0.67 4.22
N GLN A 232 1.85 -1.50 5.15
CA GLN A 232 2.56 -1.83 6.38
C GLN A 232 3.70 -2.82 6.12
N CYS A 233 3.49 -3.82 5.27
CA CYS A 233 4.56 -4.70 4.83
C CYS A 233 5.66 -3.93 4.12
N SER A 234 5.32 -2.98 3.23
CA SER A 234 6.34 -2.19 2.54
C SER A 234 7.14 -1.28 3.48
N CYS A 235 6.57 -0.83 4.62
CA CYS A 235 7.38 -0.14 5.65
C CYS A 235 8.56 -1.02 6.12
N VAL A 236 8.29 -2.29 6.39
CA VAL A 236 9.32 -3.27 6.79
C VAL A 236 10.26 -3.55 5.62
N GLY A 237 9.73 -3.75 4.40
CA GLY A 237 10.51 -4.06 3.21
C GLY A 237 11.42 -2.95 2.71
N VAL A 238 11.15 -1.68 3.07
CA VAL A 238 12.10 -0.57 2.83
C VAL A 238 13.02 -0.30 4.02
N GLY A 239 12.89 -1.05 5.12
CA GLY A 239 13.66 -0.86 6.34
C GLY A 239 13.22 0.34 7.19
N ALA A 240 11.98 0.81 7.06
CA ALA A 240 11.40 1.84 7.92
C ALA A 240 10.84 1.22 9.22
N THR A 241 11.71 0.49 9.94
CA THR A 241 11.38 -0.24 11.17
C THR A 241 11.81 0.48 12.45
N LYS A 242 12.44 1.65 12.33
CA LYS A 242 12.98 2.44 13.44
C LYS A 242 12.39 3.85 13.45
N HIS A 243 12.31 4.47 14.63
CA HIS A 243 11.92 5.87 14.76
C HIS A 243 12.85 6.80 13.95
N GLY A 244 12.30 7.90 13.49
CA GLY A 244 13.03 8.87 12.68
C GLY A 244 13.06 8.53 11.19
N ILE A 245 12.57 7.38 10.79
CA ILE A 245 12.47 6.93 9.40
C ILE A 245 11.00 6.84 9.03
N ALA A 246 10.62 7.47 7.91
CA ALA A 246 9.29 7.29 7.33
C ALA A 246 9.39 6.69 5.92
N LYS A 247 8.41 5.86 5.55
CA LYS A 247 8.27 5.40 4.17
C LYS A 247 7.49 6.42 3.35
N VAL A 248 7.92 6.65 2.12
CA VAL A 248 7.18 7.43 1.12
C VAL A 248 6.97 6.58 -0.12
N THR A 249 5.74 6.15 -0.34
CA THR A 249 5.34 5.46 -1.58
C THR A 249 4.85 6.49 -2.58
N THR A 250 5.50 6.59 -3.74
CA THR A 250 5.06 7.43 -4.86
C THR A 250 4.56 6.55 -5.98
N GLY A 251 3.25 6.42 -6.08
CA GLY A 251 2.54 5.61 -7.07
C GLY A 251 1.36 6.37 -7.66
N THR A 252 0.21 5.71 -7.88
CA THR A 252 -1.06 6.36 -8.28
C THR A 252 -1.41 7.53 -7.36
N GLY A 253 -1.30 7.31 -6.05
CA GLY A 253 -1.26 8.34 -5.01
C GLY A 253 0.10 8.31 -4.30
N THR A 254 0.27 9.19 -3.31
CA THR A 254 1.44 9.19 -2.43
C THR A 254 1.01 8.90 -1.01
N PHE A 255 1.72 7.97 -0.36
CA PHE A 255 1.52 7.60 1.03
C PHE A 255 2.78 7.90 1.82
N VAL A 256 2.62 8.54 2.96
CA VAL A 256 3.70 8.78 3.94
C VAL A 256 3.36 8.01 5.21
N ASN A 257 4.21 7.08 5.60
CA ASN A 257 4.01 6.20 6.75
C ASN A 257 5.11 6.41 7.79
N ALA A 258 4.73 6.81 8.99
CA ALA A 258 5.65 7.02 10.11
C ALA A 258 5.33 6.08 11.28
N LEU A 259 6.37 5.38 11.78
CA LEU A 259 6.26 4.45 12.92
C LEU A 259 6.01 5.22 14.22
N ILE A 260 5.07 4.72 15.04
CA ILE A 260 4.78 5.22 16.40
C ILE A 260 4.57 4.08 17.39
N ASP A 261 4.88 4.31 18.69
CA ASP A 261 4.80 3.31 19.76
C ASP A 261 3.42 3.14 20.39
N LYS A 262 2.56 4.13 20.21
CA LYS A 262 1.19 4.15 20.74
C LYS A 262 0.28 4.87 19.76
N PRO A 263 -1.01 4.56 19.72
CA PRO A 263 -1.94 5.28 18.86
C PRO A 263 -1.99 6.75 19.26
N ILE A 264 -1.82 7.63 18.26
CA ILE A 264 -1.92 9.08 18.36
C ILE A 264 -2.89 9.49 17.26
N TYR A 265 -3.91 10.25 17.60
CA TYR A 265 -4.93 10.67 16.66
C TYR A 265 -4.74 12.13 16.24
N ASP A 266 -4.72 12.35 14.93
CA ASP A 266 -4.64 13.71 14.38
C ASP A 266 -5.97 14.45 14.57
N PRO A 267 -6.01 15.57 15.33
CA PRO A 267 -7.24 16.33 15.55
C PRO A 267 -7.77 17.00 14.27
N LEU A 268 -6.93 17.14 13.24
CA LEU A 268 -7.33 17.71 11.95
C LEU A 268 -7.91 16.67 11.00
N GLY A 269 -7.73 15.36 11.30
CA GLY A 269 -8.20 14.25 10.47
C GLY A 269 -7.47 14.11 9.12
N ILE A 270 -6.25 14.64 9.03
CA ILE A 270 -5.39 14.52 7.83
C ILE A 270 -4.65 13.19 7.82
N LEU A 271 -4.27 12.70 9.02
CA LEU A 271 -3.54 11.45 9.20
C LEU A 271 -4.44 10.35 9.73
N PHE A 272 -4.16 9.15 9.28
CA PHE A 272 -4.76 7.92 9.78
C PHE A 272 -3.83 7.26 10.80
N THR A 273 -4.40 6.77 11.90
CA THR A 273 -3.68 5.93 12.86
C THR A 273 -4.10 4.49 12.66
N LEU A 274 -3.17 3.67 12.18
CA LEU A 274 -3.40 2.29 11.79
C LEU A 274 -2.51 1.35 12.58
N PRO A 275 -2.92 0.08 12.84
CA PRO A 275 -2.00 -0.94 13.32
C PRO A 275 -0.84 -1.17 12.34
N HIS A 276 0.35 -1.38 12.88
CA HIS A 276 1.52 -1.79 12.09
C HIS A 276 1.66 -3.32 12.09
N VAL A 277 2.43 -3.86 11.13
CA VAL A 277 2.85 -5.28 11.13
C VAL A 277 3.98 -5.58 12.13
N LEU A 278 4.58 -4.55 12.73
CA LEU A 278 5.47 -4.70 13.88
C LEU A 278 4.64 -4.84 15.17
N GLU A 279 5.05 -5.76 16.03
CA GLU A 279 4.32 -6.08 17.25
C GLU A 279 4.14 -4.85 18.14
N ARG A 280 2.89 -4.57 18.54
CA ARG A 280 2.50 -3.43 19.40
C ARG A 280 3.06 -2.09 18.92
N LYS A 281 3.07 -1.90 17.62
CA LYS A 281 3.40 -0.63 16.95
C LYS A 281 2.23 -0.19 16.08
N TRP A 282 2.20 1.10 15.80
CA TRP A 282 1.23 1.74 14.92
C TRP A 282 1.94 2.56 13.86
N VAL A 283 1.18 2.98 12.88
CA VAL A 283 1.66 3.86 11.81
C VAL A 283 0.74 5.08 11.70
N LEU A 284 1.33 6.27 11.63
CA LEU A 284 0.65 7.44 11.11
C LEU A 284 0.77 7.41 9.59
N GLU A 285 -0.37 7.33 8.91
CA GLU A 285 -0.43 7.31 7.45
C GLU A 285 -1.08 8.60 6.95
N GLY A 286 -0.33 9.36 6.14
CA GLY A 286 -0.85 10.49 5.37
C GLY A 286 -0.98 10.12 3.90
N VAL A 287 -2.04 10.58 3.24
CA VAL A 287 -2.33 10.23 1.85
C VAL A 287 -2.53 11.48 1.01
N ILE A 288 -1.84 11.54 -0.13
CA ILE A 288 -2.06 12.56 -1.17
C ILE A 288 -2.61 11.84 -2.39
N PRO A 289 -3.94 11.92 -2.62
CA PRO A 289 -4.56 11.16 -3.69
C PRO A 289 -4.15 11.69 -5.07
N GLY A 290 -3.84 10.78 -5.98
CA GLY A 290 -3.74 11.09 -7.41
C GLY A 290 -2.43 11.70 -7.91
N THR A 291 -1.40 11.85 -7.09
CA THR A 291 -0.15 12.54 -7.48
C THR A 291 0.55 11.91 -8.70
N GLY A 292 0.75 10.59 -8.71
CA GLY A 292 1.28 9.91 -9.89
C GLY A 292 0.28 9.85 -11.04
N SER A 293 -1.02 9.82 -10.73
CA SER A 293 -2.08 9.88 -11.74
C SER A 293 -2.08 11.20 -12.51
N ILE A 294 -1.67 12.31 -11.90
CA ILE A 294 -1.56 13.61 -12.59
C ILE A 294 -0.46 13.55 -13.66
N LEU A 295 0.71 12.96 -13.33
CA LEU A 295 1.78 12.80 -14.31
C LEU A 295 1.37 11.82 -15.43
N LYS A 296 0.67 10.73 -15.07
CA LYS A 296 0.07 9.80 -16.04
C LYS A 296 -0.93 10.51 -16.96
N TRP A 297 -1.84 11.29 -16.36
CA TRP A 297 -2.82 12.09 -17.13
C TRP A 297 -2.12 13.05 -18.09
N PHE A 298 -1.07 13.74 -17.64
CA PHE A 298 -0.29 14.62 -18.51
C PHE A 298 0.35 13.84 -19.67
N ARG A 299 1.01 12.72 -19.38
CA ARG A 299 1.61 11.84 -20.39
C ARG A 299 0.58 11.40 -21.44
N ASP A 300 -0.59 10.96 -20.98
CA ASP A 300 -1.60 10.36 -21.86
C ASP A 300 -2.33 11.39 -22.72
N ASN A 301 -2.49 12.64 -22.25
CA ASN A 301 -3.21 13.70 -22.97
C ASN A 301 -2.30 14.70 -23.71
N PHE A 302 -1.06 14.90 -23.27
CA PHE A 302 -0.13 15.89 -23.81
C PHE A 302 1.23 15.31 -24.23
N GLY A 303 1.51 14.05 -23.91
CA GLY A 303 2.77 13.37 -24.18
C GLY A 303 2.71 12.37 -25.36
N HIS A 304 1.90 12.63 -26.38
CA HIS A 304 1.74 11.69 -27.51
C HIS A 304 3.04 11.47 -28.30
N LEU A 305 3.83 12.54 -28.50
CA LEU A 305 5.10 12.46 -29.21
C LEU A 305 6.12 11.67 -28.39
N GLU A 306 6.20 11.94 -27.09
CA GLU A 306 7.11 11.25 -26.15
C GLU A 306 6.78 9.77 -26.04
N LYS A 307 5.50 9.41 -26.00
CA LYS A 307 5.06 8.00 -26.04
C LYS A 307 5.49 7.31 -27.34
N LYS A 308 5.37 7.99 -28.48
CA LYS A 308 5.81 7.45 -29.77
C LYS A 308 7.32 7.29 -29.81
N VAL A 309 8.07 8.34 -29.49
CA VAL A 309 9.55 8.30 -29.47
C VAL A 309 10.04 7.23 -28.51
N ALA A 310 9.48 7.18 -27.28
CA ALA A 310 9.85 6.17 -26.29
C ALA A 310 9.64 4.74 -26.80
N SER A 311 8.51 4.49 -27.47
CA SER A 311 8.24 3.20 -28.11
C SER A 311 9.25 2.86 -29.21
N ASP A 312 9.64 3.86 -30.04
CA ASP A 312 10.55 3.68 -31.16
C ASP A 312 11.99 3.36 -30.69
N ILE A 313 12.40 3.89 -29.53
CA ILE A 313 13.76 3.68 -28.98
C ILE A 313 13.81 2.69 -27.78
N GLY A 314 12.67 2.12 -27.39
CA GLY A 314 12.59 1.08 -26.36
C GLY A 314 12.83 1.57 -24.92
N VAL A 315 12.40 2.81 -24.60
CA VAL A 315 12.46 3.38 -23.24
C VAL A 315 11.06 3.69 -22.71
N ASP A 316 10.95 3.99 -21.40
CA ASP A 316 9.69 4.47 -20.84
C ASP A 316 9.48 5.96 -21.19
N ALA A 317 8.26 6.33 -21.58
CA ALA A 317 7.91 7.71 -21.89
C ALA A 317 8.12 8.67 -20.70
N TYR A 318 8.05 8.16 -19.47
CA TYR A 318 8.37 8.95 -18.27
C TYR A 318 9.83 9.41 -18.23
N ASN A 319 10.78 8.65 -18.79
CA ASN A 319 12.17 9.06 -18.85
C ASN A 319 12.33 10.33 -19.72
N ILE A 320 11.63 10.39 -20.86
CA ILE A 320 11.65 11.58 -21.74
C ILE A 320 11.02 12.79 -21.03
N LEU A 321 9.89 12.58 -20.33
CA LEU A 321 9.27 13.65 -19.56
C LEU A 321 10.17 14.13 -18.41
N GLU A 322 10.91 13.23 -17.76
CA GLU A 322 11.89 13.56 -16.73
C GLU A 322 13.02 14.43 -17.29
N ASP A 323 13.61 14.03 -18.44
CA ASP A 323 14.66 14.78 -19.12
C ASP A 323 14.19 16.20 -19.49
N GLU A 324 12.94 16.34 -19.94
CA GLU A 324 12.36 17.67 -20.20
C GLU A 324 12.20 18.50 -18.93
N ALA A 325 11.71 17.92 -17.85
CA ALA A 325 11.53 18.59 -16.57
C ALA A 325 12.87 18.99 -15.94
N GLU A 326 13.93 18.21 -16.15
CA GLU A 326 15.28 18.49 -15.63
C GLU A 326 15.88 19.78 -16.24
N THR A 327 15.47 20.17 -17.44
CA THR A 327 15.90 21.43 -18.07
C THR A 327 15.35 22.70 -17.42
N ILE A 328 14.35 22.56 -16.54
CA ILE A 328 13.71 23.68 -15.84
C ILE A 328 14.30 23.83 -14.44
N SER A 329 14.50 25.06 -14.01
CA SER A 329 15.00 25.38 -12.69
C SER A 329 14.04 24.94 -11.56
N PRO A 330 14.55 24.63 -10.36
CA PRO A 330 13.73 24.40 -9.18
C PRO A 330 12.69 25.51 -8.97
N GLY A 331 11.46 25.12 -8.66
CA GLY A 331 10.35 26.04 -8.46
C GLY A 331 9.58 26.37 -9.75
N SER A 332 9.96 25.78 -10.89
CA SER A 332 9.20 25.92 -12.16
C SER A 332 8.84 27.36 -12.53
N ASP A 333 9.76 28.31 -12.23
CA ASP A 333 9.60 29.76 -12.40
C ASP A 333 8.32 30.32 -11.73
N GLY A 334 7.94 29.72 -10.58
CA GLY A 334 6.77 30.10 -9.79
C GLY A 334 5.46 29.42 -10.19
N LEU A 335 5.47 28.52 -11.19
CA LEU A 335 4.30 27.75 -11.57
C LEU A 335 3.95 26.73 -10.48
N LEU A 336 2.68 26.71 -10.04
CA LEU A 336 2.19 25.78 -9.03
C LEU A 336 1.05 24.91 -9.59
N VAL A 337 1.08 23.62 -9.27
CA VAL A 337 0.00 22.66 -9.53
C VAL A 337 -0.60 22.22 -8.20
N ILE A 338 -1.94 22.33 -8.06
CA ILE A 338 -2.65 21.88 -6.87
C ILE A 338 -3.26 20.49 -7.14
N PRO A 339 -2.90 19.45 -6.36
CA PRO A 339 -3.19 18.05 -6.71
C PRO A 339 -4.60 17.59 -6.30
N LEU A 340 -5.62 18.42 -6.42
CA LEU A 340 -7.01 18.09 -6.08
C LEU A 340 -7.80 17.55 -7.28
N PHE A 341 -7.14 16.89 -8.22
CA PHE A 341 -7.75 16.36 -9.46
C PHE A 341 -8.84 15.34 -9.17
N ASN A 342 -8.66 14.46 -8.20
CA ASN A 342 -9.66 13.45 -7.80
C ASN A 342 -10.97 14.07 -7.27
N PHE A 343 -10.91 15.34 -6.84
CA PHE A 343 -12.07 16.09 -6.36
C PHE A 343 -12.63 17.06 -7.41
N GLY A 344 -12.13 17.04 -8.65
CA GLY A 344 -12.53 17.98 -9.70
C GLY A 344 -12.08 19.42 -9.44
N LYS A 345 -11.12 19.64 -8.55
CA LYS A 345 -10.59 20.95 -8.13
C LYS A 345 -9.07 21.09 -8.37
N GLY A 346 -8.48 20.20 -9.18
CA GLY A 346 -7.11 20.36 -9.64
C GLY A 346 -6.94 21.68 -10.39
N SER A 347 -5.87 22.42 -10.10
CA SER A 347 -5.66 23.75 -10.69
C SER A 347 -4.19 24.07 -10.89
N ILE A 348 -3.95 25.01 -11.81
CA ILE A 348 -2.63 25.54 -12.15
C ILE A 348 -2.63 27.03 -11.82
N HIS A 349 -1.65 27.47 -11.03
CA HIS A 349 -1.54 28.86 -10.60
C HIS A 349 -0.25 29.51 -11.12
N ASN A 350 -0.29 30.83 -11.30
CA ASN A 350 0.80 31.66 -11.83
C ASN A 350 1.20 31.34 -13.26
N LEU A 351 0.35 30.70 -14.05
CA LEU A 351 0.63 30.42 -15.45
C LEU A 351 0.79 31.74 -16.24
N SER A 352 1.88 31.87 -17.01
CA SER A 352 2.18 33.00 -17.85
C SER A 352 2.72 32.55 -19.22
N PHE A 353 2.91 33.48 -20.13
CA PHE A 353 3.50 33.20 -21.45
C PHE A 353 4.98 32.76 -21.41
N ALA A 354 5.66 32.91 -20.27
CA ALA A 354 7.01 32.42 -20.08
C ALA A 354 7.07 30.92 -19.82
N HIS A 355 5.95 30.32 -19.36
CA HIS A 355 5.90 28.92 -19.03
C HIS A 355 5.66 28.04 -20.27
N SER A 356 6.39 26.95 -20.36
CA SER A 356 6.23 25.89 -21.36
C SER A 356 5.67 24.61 -20.72
N ARG A 357 5.38 23.61 -21.54
CA ARG A 357 4.98 22.28 -21.05
C ARG A 357 6.01 21.65 -20.09
N ARG A 358 7.30 21.95 -20.25
CA ARG A 358 8.38 21.45 -19.38
C ARG A 358 8.24 21.95 -17.95
N HIS A 359 7.85 23.21 -17.78
CA HIS A 359 7.53 23.78 -16.48
C HIS A 359 6.35 23.06 -15.83
N LEU A 360 5.32 22.72 -16.64
CA LEU A 360 4.17 22.00 -16.11
C LEU A 360 4.53 20.58 -15.64
N ILE A 361 5.36 19.85 -16.40
CA ILE A 361 5.84 18.53 -15.98
C ILE A 361 6.57 18.65 -14.63
N ARG A 362 7.51 19.60 -14.52
CA ARG A 362 8.26 19.82 -13.27
C ARG A 362 7.34 20.23 -12.13
N ALA A 363 6.42 21.17 -12.33
CA ALA A 363 5.47 21.61 -11.32
C ALA A 363 4.55 20.46 -10.83
N ILE A 364 4.18 19.51 -11.71
CA ILE A 364 3.48 18.27 -11.34
C ILE A 364 4.34 17.41 -10.41
N MET A 365 5.64 17.29 -10.67
CA MET A 365 6.55 16.54 -9.78
C MET A 365 6.76 17.28 -8.44
N GLU A 366 6.86 18.60 -8.47
CA GLU A 366 7.03 19.46 -7.29
C GLU A 366 5.81 19.46 -6.37
N CYS A 367 4.58 19.42 -6.92
CA CYS A 367 3.36 19.38 -6.10
C CYS A 367 3.29 18.15 -5.20
N ASN A 368 3.83 17.02 -5.64
CA ASN A 368 4.00 15.82 -4.81
C ASN A 368 4.93 16.08 -3.63
N GLY A 369 6.08 16.70 -3.86
CA GLY A 369 7.03 17.05 -2.80
C GLY A 369 6.41 18.00 -1.76
N PHE A 370 5.68 19.03 -2.18
CA PHE A 370 4.96 19.93 -1.28
C PHE A 370 3.90 19.20 -0.45
N GLY A 371 3.17 18.27 -1.05
CA GLY A 371 2.21 17.46 -0.32
C GLY A 371 2.87 16.57 0.73
N ILE A 372 3.99 15.91 0.41
CA ILE A 372 4.79 15.11 1.37
C ILE A 372 5.24 16.01 2.53
N ARG A 373 5.79 17.20 2.24
CA ARG A 373 6.20 18.16 3.26
C ARG A 373 5.05 18.54 4.20
N GLY A 374 3.86 18.81 3.66
CA GLY A 374 2.67 19.10 4.46
C GLY A 374 2.32 17.97 5.43
N ILE A 375 2.35 16.72 4.98
CA ILE A 375 2.13 15.55 5.84
C ILE A 375 3.21 15.45 6.92
N LEU A 376 4.50 15.64 6.58
CA LEU A 376 5.60 15.59 7.54
C LEU A 376 5.51 16.70 8.60
N GLU A 377 5.02 17.88 8.25
CA GLU A 377 4.78 18.97 9.21
C GLU A 377 3.67 18.61 10.21
N VAL A 378 2.56 17.98 9.74
CA VAL A 378 1.51 17.48 10.65
C VAL A 378 2.07 16.41 11.58
N ILE A 379 2.81 15.42 11.05
CA ILE A 379 3.49 14.38 11.85
C ILE A 379 4.41 14.98 12.89
N SER A 380 5.19 15.98 12.49
CA SER A 380 6.11 16.69 13.40
C SER A 380 5.36 17.49 14.48
N GLY A 381 4.23 18.11 14.12
CA GLY A 381 3.34 18.81 15.06
C GLY A 381 2.75 17.89 16.12
N MET A 382 2.61 16.58 15.82
CA MET A 382 2.20 15.53 16.77
C MET A 382 3.37 14.98 17.61
N GLY A 383 4.57 15.56 17.51
CA GLY A 383 5.73 15.17 18.29
C GLY A 383 6.54 13.99 17.73
N VAL A 384 6.29 13.59 16.48
CA VAL A 384 7.00 12.49 15.81
C VAL A 384 8.07 13.07 14.88
N ALA A 385 9.34 12.92 15.25
CA ALA A 385 10.47 13.42 14.47
C ALA A 385 10.80 12.45 13.32
N ILE A 386 10.90 12.97 12.09
CA ILE A 386 11.35 12.24 10.90
C ILE A 386 12.64 12.87 10.37
N ASN A 387 13.68 12.06 10.19
CA ASN A 387 14.99 12.48 9.73
C ASN A 387 15.34 11.94 8.36
N GLU A 388 14.77 10.80 7.98
CA GLU A 388 15.02 10.09 6.74
C GLU A 388 13.72 9.59 6.11
N LEU A 389 13.66 9.65 4.78
CA LEU A 389 12.58 9.05 3.99
C LEU A 389 13.11 7.84 3.24
N ARG A 390 12.36 6.74 3.28
CA ARG A 390 12.59 5.53 2.48
C ARG A 390 11.65 5.54 1.29
N ALA A 391 12.23 5.59 0.11
CA ALA A 391 11.47 5.66 -1.14
C ALA A 391 10.89 4.29 -1.52
N ASP A 392 9.63 4.30 -1.98
CA ASP A 392 8.87 3.13 -2.43
C ASP A 392 7.96 3.49 -3.62
N GLY A 393 7.51 2.49 -4.36
CA GLY A 393 6.61 2.64 -5.50
C GLY A 393 7.29 3.10 -6.79
N GLY A 394 6.52 3.18 -7.88
CA GLY A 394 7.04 3.44 -9.25
C GLY A 394 7.78 4.77 -9.42
N GLY A 395 7.46 5.78 -8.61
CA GLY A 395 8.14 7.08 -8.62
C GLY A 395 9.62 7.01 -8.21
N VAL A 396 10.03 5.92 -7.53
CA VAL A 396 11.44 5.66 -7.17
C VAL A 396 12.35 5.56 -8.41
N ARG A 397 11.83 5.21 -9.55
CA ARG A 397 12.62 5.11 -10.80
C ARG A 397 13.14 6.47 -11.28
N SER A 398 12.41 7.57 -10.99
CA SER A 398 12.80 8.92 -11.39
C SER A 398 13.83 9.53 -10.44
N LYS A 399 15.04 9.79 -10.95
CA LYS A 399 16.14 10.43 -10.19
C LYS A 399 15.79 11.88 -9.84
N LEU A 400 15.18 12.59 -10.80
CA LEU A 400 14.76 13.97 -10.61
C LEU A 400 13.68 14.06 -9.53
N TRP A 401 12.67 13.18 -9.57
CA TRP A 401 11.57 13.22 -8.61
C TRP A 401 12.05 12.98 -7.16
N ARG A 402 12.97 12.02 -6.98
CA ARG A 402 13.61 11.79 -5.67
C ARG A 402 14.39 13.01 -5.17
N GLN A 403 15.13 13.70 -6.07
CA GLN A 403 15.84 14.91 -5.70
C GLN A 403 14.88 16.06 -5.34
N ILE A 404 13.81 16.25 -6.12
CA ILE A 404 12.75 17.24 -5.83
C ILE A 404 12.13 16.97 -4.46
N GLN A 405 11.81 15.72 -4.15
CA GLN A 405 11.26 15.34 -2.84
C GLN A 405 12.25 15.63 -1.70
N ALA A 406 13.54 15.31 -1.88
CA ALA A 406 14.56 15.62 -0.89
C ALA A 406 14.69 17.13 -0.65
N ASP A 407 14.77 17.92 -1.72
CA ASP A 407 14.96 19.36 -1.68
C ASP A 407 13.76 20.07 -1.03
N ILE A 408 12.53 19.67 -1.37
CA ILE A 408 11.30 20.28 -0.82
C ILE A 408 11.09 19.90 0.65
N THR A 409 11.32 18.65 1.01
CA THR A 409 11.12 18.18 2.40
C THR A 409 12.26 18.51 3.33
N GLY A 410 13.44 18.83 2.79
CA GLY A 410 14.67 19.00 3.57
C GLY A 410 15.12 17.70 4.27
N LYS A 411 14.68 16.54 3.76
CA LYS A 411 15.01 15.21 4.31
C LYS A 411 15.78 14.40 3.29
N ARG A 412 16.78 13.65 3.78
CA ARG A 412 17.46 12.68 2.91
C ARG A 412 16.49 11.58 2.48
N ILE A 413 16.63 11.15 1.23
CA ILE A 413 15.84 10.05 0.66
C ILE A 413 16.75 8.86 0.39
N ALA A 414 16.52 7.75 1.07
CA ALA A 414 17.24 6.51 0.86
C ALA A 414 16.41 5.57 -0.02
N VAL A 415 17.06 4.98 -1.01
CA VAL A 415 16.45 4.12 -2.03
C VAL A 415 16.84 2.66 -1.75
N PRO A 416 15.87 1.79 -1.44
CA PRO A 416 16.11 0.36 -1.31
C PRO A 416 16.45 -0.27 -2.68
N HIS A 417 17.13 -1.41 -2.62
CA HIS A 417 17.54 -2.16 -3.83
C HIS A 417 16.37 -2.84 -4.57
N ILE A 418 15.20 -2.93 -3.94
CA ILE A 418 14.06 -3.70 -4.41
C ILE A 418 12.83 -2.85 -4.62
N GLU A 419 12.10 -3.09 -5.70
CA GLU A 419 10.83 -2.43 -5.98
C GLU A 419 9.63 -3.12 -5.30
N GLU A 420 9.72 -4.43 -5.03
CA GLU A 420 8.66 -5.24 -4.44
C GLU A 420 8.73 -5.21 -2.89
N ALA A 421 8.71 -4.00 -2.33
CA ALA A 421 8.92 -3.77 -0.91
C ALA A 421 7.86 -4.44 -0.03
N GLY A 422 6.59 -4.48 -0.45
CA GLY A 422 5.52 -5.18 0.27
C GLY A 422 5.82 -6.66 0.44
N ALA A 423 6.19 -7.32 -0.66
CA ALA A 423 6.56 -8.73 -0.64
C ALA A 423 7.82 -9.01 0.20
N LEU A 424 8.85 -8.14 0.11
CA LEU A 424 10.04 -8.27 0.94
C LEU A 424 9.70 -8.11 2.43
N GLY A 425 8.81 -7.18 2.78
CA GLY A 425 8.33 -7.03 4.16
C GLY A 425 7.64 -8.29 4.70
N ALA A 426 6.76 -8.91 3.90
CA ALA A 426 6.14 -10.18 4.26
C ALA A 426 7.18 -11.32 4.39
N ALA A 427 8.22 -11.33 3.54
CA ALA A 427 9.33 -12.30 3.65
C ALA A 427 10.13 -12.10 4.94
N ILE A 428 10.41 -10.86 5.34
CA ILE A 428 11.08 -10.50 6.59
C ILE A 428 10.26 -10.99 7.79
N LEU A 429 8.95 -10.73 7.81
CA LEU A 429 8.05 -11.21 8.85
C LEU A 429 8.02 -12.74 8.93
N ALA A 430 7.97 -13.40 7.77
CA ALA A 430 7.97 -14.86 7.70
C ALA A 430 9.27 -15.47 8.22
N SER A 431 10.42 -14.91 7.80
CA SER A 431 11.74 -15.40 8.22
C SER A 431 11.93 -15.29 9.73
N THR A 432 11.40 -14.23 10.35
CA THR A 432 11.40 -14.03 11.79
C THR A 432 10.42 -15.00 12.49
N GLY A 433 9.23 -15.19 11.90
CA GLY A 433 8.21 -16.10 12.43
C GLY A 433 8.69 -17.54 12.56
N VAL A 434 9.49 -18.03 11.62
CA VAL A 434 10.11 -19.36 11.66
C VAL A 434 11.51 -19.35 12.30
N LYS A 435 11.92 -18.24 12.94
CA LYS A 435 13.17 -18.09 13.71
C LYS A 435 14.45 -18.26 12.90
N LEU A 436 14.44 -17.85 11.63
CA LEU A 436 15.66 -17.71 10.82
C LEU A 436 16.43 -16.44 11.20
N PHE A 437 15.72 -15.43 11.69
CA PHE A 437 16.27 -14.24 12.35
C PHE A 437 15.71 -14.06 13.74
N PRO A 438 16.47 -13.43 14.66
CA PRO A 438 16.02 -13.24 16.05
C PRO A 438 14.93 -12.15 16.19
N SER A 439 14.93 -11.13 15.32
CA SER A 439 13.94 -10.03 15.30
C SER A 439 13.64 -9.57 13.88
N VAL A 440 12.56 -8.79 13.73
CA VAL A 440 12.20 -8.17 12.44
C VAL A 440 13.24 -7.12 12.05
N GLU A 441 13.80 -6.41 13.02
CA GLU A 441 14.86 -5.42 12.81
C GLU A 441 16.14 -6.07 12.27
N ASP A 442 16.57 -7.19 12.84
CA ASP A 442 17.75 -7.96 12.37
C ASP A 442 17.53 -8.50 10.96
N ALA A 443 16.32 -9.03 10.69
CA ALA A 443 15.96 -9.52 9.37
C ALA A 443 15.91 -8.37 8.34
N ALA A 444 15.34 -7.23 8.70
CA ALA A 444 15.30 -6.05 7.81
C ALA A 444 16.72 -5.52 7.53
N GLU A 445 17.62 -5.50 8.54
CA GLU A 445 19.01 -5.07 8.35
C GLU A 445 19.81 -6.01 7.42
N ALA A 446 19.52 -7.30 7.47
CA ALA A 446 20.15 -8.30 6.60
C ALA A 446 19.58 -8.28 5.16
N MET A 447 18.26 -8.11 5.02
CA MET A 447 17.55 -8.29 3.75
C MET A 447 17.33 -6.98 2.98
N VAL A 448 17.35 -5.81 3.63
CA VAL A 448 17.14 -4.51 2.96
C VAL A 448 18.47 -3.81 2.74
N LYS A 449 18.80 -3.56 1.48
CA LYS A 449 20.04 -2.84 1.11
C LYS A 449 19.68 -1.49 0.52
N ILE A 450 20.31 -0.43 1.03
CA ILE A 450 20.17 0.91 0.46
C ILE A 450 21.20 1.07 -0.64
N VAL A 451 20.74 1.32 -1.86
CA VAL A 451 21.62 1.44 -3.05
C VAL A 451 21.92 2.88 -3.43
N GLU A 452 21.11 3.82 -2.95
CA GLU A 452 21.30 5.24 -3.24
C GLU A 452 20.74 6.08 -2.10
N VAL A 453 21.38 7.24 -1.85
CA VAL A 453 20.87 8.28 -0.93
C VAL A 453 20.90 9.61 -1.66
N ARG A 454 19.80 10.36 -1.59
CA ARG A 454 19.69 11.73 -2.08
C ARG A 454 19.63 12.66 -0.90
N GLU A 455 20.65 13.51 -0.76
CA GLU A 455 20.65 14.59 0.21
C GLU A 455 19.95 15.82 -0.37
N PRO A 456 19.24 16.62 0.46
CA PRO A 456 18.66 17.88 0.01
C PRO A 456 19.76 18.87 -0.39
N LYS A 457 19.56 19.57 -1.51
CA LYS A 457 20.41 20.67 -1.96
C LYS A 457 19.92 21.96 -1.34
N GLU A 458 20.73 22.59 -0.51
CA GLU A 458 20.34 23.76 0.26
C GLU A 458 19.91 24.96 -0.62
N GLU A 459 20.54 25.10 -1.79
CA GLU A 459 20.16 26.11 -2.79
C GLU A 459 18.73 25.93 -3.32
N ASN A 460 18.34 24.68 -3.62
CA ASN A 460 17.01 24.35 -4.11
C ASN A 460 15.98 24.46 -2.98
N LYS A 461 16.34 23.99 -1.79
CA LYS A 461 15.49 24.04 -0.62
C LYS A 461 15.03 25.47 -0.30
N ARG A 462 15.92 26.46 -0.40
CA ARG A 462 15.56 27.88 -0.19
C ARG A 462 14.47 28.36 -1.14
N ILE A 463 14.55 27.98 -2.43
CA ILE A 463 13.53 28.33 -3.42
C ILE A 463 12.18 27.71 -3.01
N TYR A 464 12.19 26.44 -2.65
CA TYR A 464 10.98 25.74 -2.23
C TYR A 464 10.42 26.21 -0.89
N ASP A 465 11.25 26.67 0.04
CA ASP A 465 10.83 27.29 1.30
C ASP A 465 10.03 28.58 1.08
N GLU A 466 10.39 29.36 0.05
CA GLU A 466 9.64 30.57 -0.33
C GLU A 466 8.30 30.24 -1.01
N MET A 467 8.24 29.17 -1.78
CA MET A 467 7.03 28.75 -2.50
C MET A 467 6.02 28.00 -1.63
N TYR A 468 6.48 27.23 -0.67
CA TYR A 468 5.65 26.33 0.14
C TYR A 468 4.49 27.03 0.87
N PRO A 469 4.64 28.19 1.52
CA PRO A 469 3.52 28.89 2.15
C PRO A 469 2.44 29.30 1.14
N VAL A 470 2.83 29.67 -0.08
CA VAL A 470 1.90 30.04 -1.15
C VAL A 470 1.12 28.81 -1.61
N PHE A 471 1.83 27.69 -1.84
CA PHE A 471 1.22 26.41 -2.20
C PHE A 471 0.19 25.97 -1.13
N MET A 472 0.59 25.97 0.15
CA MET A 472 -0.31 25.56 1.25
C MET A 472 -1.52 26.46 1.38
N LYS A 473 -1.38 27.76 1.22
CA LYS A 473 -2.50 28.71 1.24
C LYS A 473 -3.53 28.38 0.16
N ILE A 474 -3.09 28.10 -1.06
CA ILE A 474 -3.96 27.76 -2.18
C ILE A 474 -4.60 26.38 -1.95
N LEU A 475 -3.81 25.38 -1.55
CA LEU A 475 -4.28 24.03 -1.27
C LEU A 475 -5.40 24.04 -0.21
N LEU A 476 -5.18 24.69 0.92
CA LEU A 476 -6.13 24.74 2.03
C LEU A 476 -7.42 25.49 1.66
N SER A 477 -7.31 26.60 0.90
CA SER A 477 -8.47 27.31 0.38
C SER A 477 -9.30 26.42 -0.55
N SER A 478 -8.66 25.77 -1.50
CA SER A 478 -9.34 24.87 -2.44
C SER A 478 -9.94 23.64 -1.76
N TYR A 479 -9.28 23.12 -0.72
CA TYR A 479 -9.76 21.96 0.04
C TYR A 479 -10.97 22.33 0.92
N SER A 480 -11.04 23.53 1.48
CA SER A 480 -12.20 24.03 2.21
C SER A 480 -13.46 24.06 1.35
N GLU A 481 -13.32 24.45 0.07
CA GLU A 481 -14.43 24.40 -0.89
C GLU A 481 -14.89 22.96 -1.19
N VAL A 482 -13.97 21.99 -1.25
CA VAL A 482 -14.30 20.56 -1.45
C VAL A 482 -15.13 20.04 -0.29
N LEU A 483 -14.79 20.43 0.94
CA LEU A 483 -15.49 19.99 2.15
C LEU A 483 -16.82 20.73 2.41
N GLY A 484 -17.17 21.74 1.60
CA GLY A 484 -18.36 22.57 1.81
C GLY A 484 -18.31 23.36 3.13
N ARG A 485 -17.11 23.62 3.65
CA ARG A 485 -16.85 24.46 4.83
C ARG A 485 -16.37 25.82 4.34
N THR A 486 -17.30 26.66 3.89
CA THR A 486 -17.07 28.09 3.67
C THR A 486 -17.50 28.88 4.89
#